data_5a8f3eea1612d1d488f90480146e1658
#
_entry.id   5a8f3eea1612d1d488f90480146e1658
#
_cell.length_a   1.000
_cell.length_b   1.000
_cell.length_c   1.000
_cell.angle_alpha   90.00
_cell.angle_beta   90.00
_cell.angle_gamma   90.00
#
_symmetry.space_group_name_H-M   'P 1'
#
loop_
_entity.id
_entity.type
_entity.pdbx_description
1 polymer ?
#
loop_
_entity_poly.entity_id
_entity_poly.type
_entity_poly.pdbx_seq_one_letter_code
_entity_poly.pdbx_strand_id
1 'polypeptide(L)'
;ETDIMFDAFFKNHFKYIFSDSSEIFIKPKKYNYVIEIGNLELIENKLMNYKFFYATKIKGKDLEDIKTINLRYANQVILERK
;
A
#
# COMPACT_ATOMS: atom_id res chain seq x y z
N GLU A 1 -18.13 3.50 -10.48
CA GLU A 1 -17.21 4.46 -9.93
C GLU A 1 -16.96 4.18 -8.46
N THR A 2 -15.79 4.45 -8.01
CA THR A 2 -15.40 4.13 -6.66
C THR A 2 -14.77 5.33 -5.97
N ASP A 3 -14.95 5.36 -4.68
CA ASP A 3 -14.33 6.38 -3.86
C ASP A 3 -13.28 5.81 -2.94
N ILE A 4 -12.67 4.73 -3.35
CA ILE A 4 -11.69 4.07 -2.49
C ILE A 4 -10.58 5.02 -2.05
N MET A 5 -10.20 5.95 -2.93
CA MET A 5 -9.19 6.93 -2.59
C MET A 5 -9.68 7.94 -1.57
N PHE A 6 -10.99 7.99 -1.34
CA PHE A 6 -11.58 8.87 -0.33
C PHE A 6 -11.97 8.12 0.93
N ASP A 7 -11.67 6.82 0.98
CA ASP A 7 -11.89 6.06 2.19
C ASP A 7 -11.09 6.69 3.33
N ALA A 8 -11.72 6.84 4.48
CA ALA A 8 -11.08 7.49 5.61
C ALA A 8 -9.79 6.79 6.01
N PHE A 9 -9.76 5.46 5.89
CA PHE A 9 -8.54 4.73 6.20
C PHE A 9 -7.37 5.23 5.36
N PHE A 10 -7.58 5.32 4.04
CA PHE A 10 -6.49 5.72 3.15
C PHE A 10 -6.13 7.18 3.33
N LYS A 11 -7.10 8.04 3.51
CA LYS A 11 -6.83 9.46 3.72
C LYS A 11 -5.95 9.68 4.94
N ASN A 12 -6.20 8.92 5.99
CA ASN A 12 -5.47 9.08 7.23
C ASN A 12 -4.18 8.31 7.27
N HIS A 13 -4.05 7.31 6.41
CA HIS A 13 -2.91 6.40 6.44
C HIS A 13 -1.81 6.83 5.48
N PHE A 14 -2.17 7.36 4.32
CA PHE A 14 -1.20 7.70 3.29
C PHE A 14 -0.69 9.13 3.45
N LYS A 15 0.61 9.30 3.27
CA LYS A 15 1.21 10.63 3.32
C LYS A 15 1.22 11.27 1.95
N TYR A 16 1.68 10.55 0.94
CA TYR A 16 1.68 11.06 -0.42
C TYR A 16 1.81 9.90 -1.40
N ILE A 17 1.47 10.21 -2.64
CA ILE A 17 1.56 9.28 -3.76
C ILE A 17 2.51 9.90 -4.77
N PHE A 18 3.43 9.10 -5.29
CA PHE A 18 4.34 9.59 -6.31
C PHE A 18 4.52 8.54 -7.39
N SER A 19 5.07 8.97 -8.52
CA SER A 19 5.29 8.05 -9.63
C SER A 19 6.72 8.17 -10.12
N ASP A 20 7.21 7.08 -10.68
CA ASP A 20 8.53 7.01 -11.25
C ASP A 20 8.50 6.01 -12.36
N SER A 21 8.84 6.43 -13.60
CA SER A 21 8.88 5.55 -14.75
C SER A 21 7.56 4.83 -14.97
N SER A 22 6.47 5.54 -14.86
CA SER A 22 5.12 5.01 -15.07
C SER A 22 4.66 4.06 -13.97
N GLU A 23 5.41 3.94 -12.90
CA GLU A 23 4.99 3.15 -11.76
C GLU A 23 4.57 4.07 -10.63
N ILE A 24 3.63 3.59 -9.84
CA ILE A 24 3.03 4.37 -8.77
C ILE A 24 3.46 3.80 -7.44
N PHE A 25 3.83 4.70 -6.54
CA PHE A 25 4.27 4.37 -5.20
C PHE A 25 3.49 5.20 -4.19
N ILE A 26 3.28 4.65 -3.01
CA ILE A 26 2.58 5.36 -1.94
C ILE A 26 3.42 5.27 -0.68
N LYS A 27 3.53 6.40 0.01
CA LYS A 27 4.26 6.47 1.27
C LYS A 27 3.27 6.67 2.41
N PRO A 28 3.23 5.76 3.39
CA PRO A 28 2.35 5.96 4.54
C PRO A 28 2.92 6.98 5.50
N LYS A 29 2.05 7.52 6.36
CA LYS A 29 2.44 8.58 7.27
C LYS A 29 3.31 8.09 8.41
N LYS A 30 3.01 6.90 8.93
CA LYS A 30 3.62 6.44 10.18
C LYS A 30 4.75 5.45 10.01
N TYR A 31 4.98 4.98 8.80
CA TYR A 31 5.92 3.88 8.58
C TYR A 31 6.92 4.26 7.53
N ASN A 32 8.04 3.55 7.52
CA ASN A 32 9.13 3.86 6.61
C ASN A 32 9.12 3.03 5.33
N TYR A 33 8.23 2.06 5.24
CA TYR A 33 8.18 1.27 4.02
C TYR A 33 7.51 2.05 2.90
N VAL A 34 7.70 1.59 1.68
CA VAL A 34 7.06 2.15 0.51
C VAL A 34 6.13 1.10 -0.07
N ILE A 35 4.94 1.53 -0.45
CA ILE A 35 3.96 0.66 -1.05
C ILE A 35 4.08 0.78 -2.57
N GLU A 36 4.33 -0.33 -3.24
CA GLU A 36 4.55 -0.35 -4.69
C GLU A 36 3.28 -0.82 -5.38
N ILE A 37 2.64 0.09 -6.10
CA ILE A 37 1.37 -0.20 -6.77
C ILE A 37 1.59 -0.68 -8.20
N GLY A 38 2.62 -0.16 -8.87
CA GLY A 38 2.81 -0.43 -10.27
C GLY A 38 1.94 0.48 -11.10
N ASN A 39 1.09 -0.12 -11.96
CA ASN A 39 0.19 0.69 -12.77
C ASN A 39 -1.17 0.79 -12.11
N LEU A 40 -2.11 1.46 -12.76
CA LEU A 40 -3.42 1.70 -12.18
C LEU A 40 -4.41 0.57 -12.39
N GLU A 41 -4.01 -0.47 -13.11
CA GLU A 41 -4.90 -1.61 -13.31
C GLU A 41 -5.24 -2.23 -11.96
N LEU A 42 -6.54 -2.50 -11.77
CA LEU A 42 -7.00 -3.16 -10.56
C LEU A 42 -6.58 -2.41 -9.30
N ILE A 43 -6.52 -1.08 -9.40
CA ILE A 43 -6.05 -0.28 -8.27
C ILE A 43 -6.91 -0.50 -7.02
N GLU A 44 -8.21 -0.68 -7.20
CA GLU A 44 -9.09 -0.91 -6.06
C GLU A 44 -8.76 -2.23 -5.38
N ASN A 45 -8.53 -3.26 -6.17
CA ASN A 45 -8.17 -4.55 -5.61
C ASN A 45 -6.85 -4.48 -4.86
N LYS A 46 -5.89 -3.78 -5.43
CA LYS A 46 -4.58 -3.63 -4.81
C LYS A 46 -4.70 -2.92 -3.47
N LEU A 47 -5.44 -1.83 -3.44
CA LEU A 47 -5.58 -1.06 -2.21
C LEU A 47 -6.38 -1.80 -1.15
N MET A 48 -7.40 -2.54 -1.56
CA MET A 48 -8.16 -3.33 -0.61
C MET A 48 -7.33 -4.48 -0.06
N ASN A 49 -6.49 -5.08 -0.88
CA ASN A 49 -5.56 -6.10 -0.40
C ASN A 49 -4.63 -5.52 0.67
N TYR A 50 -4.15 -4.32 0.45
CA TYR A 50 -3.30 -3.68 1.43
C TYR A 50 -4.05 -3.40 2.73
N LYS A 51 -5.25 -2.89 2.61
CA LYS A 51 -6.05 -2.57 3.80
C LYS A 51 -6.30 -3.82 4.62
N PHE A 52 -6.69 -4.90 3.94
CA PHE A 52 -6.95 -6.15 4.62
C PHE A 52 -5.69 -6.70 5.26
N PHE A 53 -4.59 -6.66 4.53
CA PHE A 53 -3.32 -7.13 5.05
C PHE A 53 -2.91 -6.34 6.29
N TYR A 54 -3.04 -5.03 6.21
CA TYR A 54 -2.67 -4.16 7.33
C TYR A 54 -3.51 -4.49 8.57
N ALA A 55 -4.80 -4.69 8.36
CA ALA A 55 -5.69 -4.94 9.49
C ALA A 55 -5.45 -6.30 10.12
N THR A 56 -5.06 -7.30 9.32
CA THR A 56 -5.01 -8.66 9.82
C THR A 56 -3.62 -9.18 10.10
N LYS A 57 -2.61 -8.67 9.39
CA LYS A 57 -1.27 -9.24 9.48
C LYS A 57 -0.25 -8.31 10.10
N ILE A 58 -0.43 -7.03 9.89
CA ILE A 58 0.58 -6.05 10.25
C ILE A 58 0.30 -5.41 11.60
N LYS A 59 -0.97 -5.24 11.89
CA LYS A 59 -1.37 -4.49 13.08
C LYS A 59 -0.71 -5.10 14.32
N GLY A 60 -0.03 -4.26 15.07
CA GLY A 60 0.62 -4.70 16.28
C GLY A 60 1.95 -5.39 16.08
N LYS A 61 2.39 -5.52 14.84
CA LYS A 61 3.68 -6.11 14.55
C LYS A 61 4.75 -5.05 14.41
N ASP A 62 6.00 -5.49 14.42
CA ASP A 62 7.12 -4.60 14.19
C ASP A 62 7.24 -4.33 12.69
N LEU A 63 6.84 -3.14 12.29
CA LEU A 63 6.83 -2.76 10.89
C LEU A 63 8.10 -2.07 10.45
N GLU A 64 9.00 -1.82 11.37
CA GLU A 64 10.24 -1.12 11.03
C GLU A 64 11.16 -2.00 10.21
N ASP A 65 10.89 -3.27 10.21
CA ASP A 65 11.68 -4.25 9.48
C ASP A 65 11.31 -4.34 8.02
N ILE A 66 10.22 -3.72 7.62
CA ILE A 66 9.72 -3.83 6.26
C ILE A 66 10.27 -2.69 5.42
N LYS A 67 10.82 -3.05 4.26
CA LYS A 67 11.35 -2.08 3.32
C LYS A 67 10.29 -1.67 2.31
N THR A 68 9.64 -2.64 1.68
CA THR A 68 8.58 -2.36 0.71
C THR A 68 7.45 -3.34 0.86
N ILE A 69 6.27 -2.90 0.44
CA ILE A 69 5.09 -3.76 0.31
C ILE A 69 4.67 -3.70 -1.15
N ASN A 70 4.78 -4.81 -1.84
CA ASN A 70 4.54 -4.87 -3.27
C ASN A 70 3.11 -5.33 -3.53
N LEU A 71 2.33 -4.48 -4.15
CA LEU A 71 0.94 -4.76 -4.48
C LEU A 71 0.72 -4.83 -5.99
N ARG A 72 1.79 -4.98 -6.77
CA ARG A 72 1.65 -4.99 -8.23
C ARG A 72 0.73 -6.08 -8.74
N TYR A 73 0.62 -7.17 -8.00
CA TYR A 73 -0.19 -8.31 -8.41
C TYR A 73 -1.46 -8.33 -7.58
N ALA A 74 -2.60 -8.35 -8.26
CA ALA A 74 -3.88 -8.15 -7.60
C ALA A 74 -4.20 -9.19 -6.54
N ASN A 75 -3.57 -10.37 -6.63
CA ASN A 75 -3.89 -11.46 -5.71
C ASN A 75 -2.83 -11.69 -4.65
N GLN A 76 -1.84 -10.80 -4.55
CA GLN A 76 -0.72 -11.04 -3.67
C GLN A 76 -0.30 -9.77 -2.96
N VAL A 77 0.19 -9.94 -1.74
CA VAL A 77 0.88 -8.89 -1.02
C VAL A 77 2.26 -9.43 -0.71
N ILE A 78 3.27 -8.85 -1.32
CA ILE A 78 4.63 -9.35 -1.20
C ILE A 78 5.44 -8.37 -0.37
N LEU A 79 6.07 -8.85 0.68
CA LEU A 79 6.86 -8.02 1.57
C LEU A 79 8.33 -8.17 1.24
N GLU A 80 9.03 -7.05 1.22
CA GLU A 80 10.48 -7.05 1.17
C GLU A 80 10.98 -6.50 2.49
N ARG A 81 11.86 -7.22 3.16
CA ARG A 81 12.39 -6.79 4.43
C ARG A 81 13.76 -6.16 4.27
N LYS A 82 14.12 -5.34 5.22
CA LYS A 82 15.42 -4.67 5.20
C LYS A 82 16.57 -5.63 5.40
#